data_38721fbdd925bfdc7073887c8203e210
#
_entry.id   38721fbdd925bfdc7073887c8203e210
#
_cell.length_a   1.000
_cell.length_b   1.000
_cell.length_c   1.000
_cell.angle_alpha   90.00
_cell.angle_beta   90.00
_cell.angle_gamma   90.00
#
_symmetry.space_group_name_H-M   'P 1'
#
loop_
_entity.id
_entity.type
_entity.pdbx_description
1 polymer ?
#
loop_
_entity_poly.entity_id
_entity_poly.type
_entity_poly.pdbx_seq_one_letter_code
_entity_poly.pdbx_strand_id
1 'polypeptide(L)'
;MNTKRNIYKDTEHPFAQFIRIIGKGKNGARSLSYEEAYQAFSMILNNQVLDVQLGAFLMLLRVKEESVDELAGFVQATRDQLNFKALEVDLDWSSYAGKRKHYPWFILSALTLAKQGYKIVMHGASGHTMNRVYTEQVLTYLGYPICQNDVEVE
;
A
#
# COMPACT_ATOMS: atom_id res chain seq x y z
N MET A 1 -7.59 -19.74 -41.48
CA MET A 1 -6.78 -20.66 -40.65
C MET A 1 -6.78 -20.14 -39.24
N ASN A 2 -7.51 -20.80 -38.34
CA ASN A 2 -7.79 -20.32 -37.00
C ASN A 2 -6.75 -20.93 -36.07
N THR A 3 -5.68 -20.18 -35.77
CA THR A 3 -4.64 -20.62 -34.88
C THR A 3 -5.19 -20.48 -33.44
N LYS A 4 -5.79 -21.53 -32.92
CA LYS A 4 -6.11 -21.63 -31.48
C LYS A 4 -4.80 -21.42 -30.72
N ARG A 5 -4.65 -20.26 -30.07
CA ARG A 5 -3.58 -20.06 -29.10
C ARG A 5 -3.70 -21.15 -28.06
N ASN A 6 -2.69 -22.00 -27.98
CA ASN A 6 -2.56 -22.97 -26.90
C ASN A 6 -2.27 -22.18 -25.62
N ILE A 7 -3.32 -21.93 -24.82
CA ILE A 7 -3.28 -21.06 -23.64
C ILE A 7 -2.81 -21.84 -22.40
N TYR A 8 -2.58 -23.13 -22.54
CA TYR A 8 -2.16 -24.01 -21.45
C TYR A 8 -0.68 -24.33 -21.62
N LYS A 9 0.21 -23.57 -20.95
CA LYS A 9 1.50 -24.11 -20.57
C LYS A 9 1.27 -25.13 -19.46
N ASP A 10 1.98 -26.23 -19.51
CA ASP A 10 1.84 -27.37 -18.58
C ASP A 10 2.10 -27.06 -17.07
N THR A 11 2.44 -25.83 -16.74
CA THR A 11 2.66 -25.37 -15.35
C THR A 11 1.86 -24.13 -15.08
N GLU A 12 1.00 -24.19 -14.06
CA GLU A 12 0.26 -23.04 -13.56
C GLU A 12 1.21 -21.98 -13.00
N HIS A 13 0.89 -20.71 -13.25
CA HIS A 13 1.70 -19.60 -12.72
C HIS A 13 1.67 -19.60 -11.18
N PRO A 14 2.81 -19.46 -10.49
CA PRO A 14 2.88 -19.57 -9.02
C PRO A 14 1.92 -18.62 -8.27
N PHE A 15 1.63 -17.45 -8.84
CA PHE A 15 0.70 -16.49 -8.25
C PHE A 15 -0.77 -16.92 -8.29
N ALA A 16 -1.15 -17.81 -9.20
CA ALA A 16 -2.54 -18.21 -9.39
C ALA A 16 -3.17 -18.85 -8.13
N GLN A 17 -2.37 -19.49 -7.28
CA GLN A 17 -2.82 -20.06 -6.01
C GLN A 17 -3.47 -19.02 -5.09
N PHE A 18 -2.90 -17.80 -4.99
CA PHE A 18 -3.42 -16.75 -4.12
C PHE A 18 -4.75 -16.21 -4.64
N ILE A 19 -4.88 -16.02 -5.95
CA ILE A 19 -6.16 -15.65 -6.58
C ILE A 19 -7.22 -16.71 -6.30
N ARG A 20 -6.85 -17.99 -6.40
CA ARG A 20 -7.78 -19.10 -6.15
C ARG A 20 -8.26 -19.14 -4.71
N ILE A 21 -7.40 -18.84 -3.74
CA ILE A 21 -7.77 -18.81 -2.31
C ILE A 21 -8.86 -17.78 -2.07
N ILE A 22 -8.65 -16.54 -2.54
CA ILE A 22 -9.57 -15.42 -2.28
C ILE A 22 -10.73 -15.36 -3.28
N GLY A 23 -10.62 -16.04 -4.42
CA GLY A 23 -11.60 -16.02 -5.52
C GLY A 23 -12.50 -17.26 -5.64
N LYS A 24 -12.51 -18.16 -4.69
CA LYS A 24 -13.24 -19.44 -4.76
C LYS A 24 -14.77 -19.33 -4.59
N GLY A 25 -15.30 -18.11 -4.59
CA GLY A 25 -16.74 -17.85 -4.43
C GLY A 25 -17.19 -17.83 -2.97
N LYS A 26 -18.48 -17.54 -2.74
CA LYS A 26 -19.03 -17.24 -1.40
C LYS A 26 -18.79 -18.31 -0.33
N ASN A 27 -18.75 -19.58 -0.72
CA ASN A 27 -18.67 -20.70 0.22
C ASN A 27 -17.26 -21.34 0.30
N GLY A 28 -16.33 -20.90 -0.53
CA GLY A 28 -15.01 -21.51 -0.62
C GLY A 28 -13.84 -20.53 -0.50
N ALA A 29 -14.11 -19.25 -0.66
CA ALA A 29 -13.10 -18.21 -0.49
C ALA A 29 -12.79 -18.03 1.00
N ARG A 30 -11.51 -17.81 1.28
CA ARG A 30 -11.03 -17.39 2.60
C ARG A 30 -10.01 -16.27 2.44
N SER A 31 -9.71 -15.57 3.53
CA SER A 31 -8.57 -14.69 3.58
C SER A 31 -7.26 -15.46 3.45
N LEU A 32 -6.24 -14.79 2.95
CA LEU A 32 -4.87 -15.31 3.00
C LEU A 32 -4.39 -15.34 4.45
N SER A 33 -3.54 -16.31 4.79
CA SER A 33 -2.76 -16.22 6.02
C SER A 33 -1.73 -15.09 5.91
N TYR A 34 -1.09 -14.75 7.01
CA TYR A 34 0.02 -13.79 7.02
C TYR A 34 1.11 -14.19 6.02
N GLU A 35 1.53 -15.45 6.02
CA GLU A 35 2.59 -15.96 5.14
C GLU A 35 2.17 -15.95 3.68
N GLU A 36 0.92 -16.36 3.39
CA GLU A 36 0.38 -16.32 2.03
C GLU A 36 0.29 -14.88 1.50
N ALA A 37 -0.14 -13.94 2.33
CA ALA A 37 -0.21 -12.53 2.00
C ALA A 37 1.18 -11.93 1.77
N TYR A 38 2.12 -12.23 2.66
CA TYR A 38 3.52 -11.83 2.52
C TYR A 38 4.12 -12.33 1.21
N GLN A 39 3.96 -13.60 0.88
CA GLN A 39 4.48 -14.19 -0.35
C GLN A 39 3.83 -13.57 -1.59
N ALA A 40 2.50 -13.44 -1.60
CA ALA A 40 1.78 -12.84 -2.71
C ALA A 40 2.25 -11.41 -2.97
N PHE A 41 2.37 -10.59 -1.92
CA PHE A 41 2.77 -9.21 -2.05
C PHE A 41 4.25 -9.05 -2.41
N SER A 42 5.13 -9.91 -1.89
CA SER A 42 6.53 -9.97 -2.31
C SER A 42 6.66 -10.27 -3.81
N MET A 43 5.86 -11.18 -4.36
CA MET A 43 5.85 -11.46 -5.80
C MET A 43 5.39 -10.23 -6.61
N ILE A 44 4.40 -9.47 -6.12
CA ILE A 44 3.94 -8.23 -6.76
C ILE A 44 5.06 -7.19 -6.77
N LEU A 45 5.67 -6.92 -5.64
CA LEU A 45 6.75 -5.93 -5.50
C LEU A 45 7.99 -6.28 -6.36
N ASN A 46 8.24 -7.58 -6.57
CA ASN A 46 9.33 -8.06 -7.43
C ASN A 46 8.96 -8.20 -8.92
N ASN A 47 7.80 -7.67 -9.34
CA ASN A 47 7.31 -7.74 -10.72
C ASN A 47 7.20 -9.19 -11.26
N GLN A 48 6.88 -10.16 -10.41
CA GLN A 48 6.76 -11.58 -10.75
C GLN A 48 5.30 -11.99 -11.02
N VAL A 49 4.42 -11.04 -11.26
CA VAL A 49 2.98 -11.25 -11.44
C VAL A 49 2.53 -10.68 -12.78
N LEU A 50 1.67 -11.38 -13.48
CA LEU A 50 1.08 -10.86 -14.72
C LEU A 50 0.04 -9.77 -14.39
N ASP A 51 -0.05 -8.73 -15.23
CA ASP A 51 -0.98 -7.60 -15.03
C ASP A 51 -2.44 -8.07 -14.84
N VAL A 52 -2.86 -9.07 -15.60
CA VAL A 52 -4.21 -9.65 -15.47
C VAL A 52 -4.43 -10.36 -14.15
N GLN A 53 -3.38 -10.98 -13.59
CA GLN A 53 -3.44 -11.62 -12.28
C GLN A 53 -3.44 -10.58 -11.16
N LEU A 54 -2.63 -9.53 -11.29
CA LEU A 54 -2.61 -8.41 -10.36
C LEU A 54 -3.98 -7.73 -10.31
N GLY A 55 -4.56 -7.42 -11.46
CA GLY A 55 -5.89 -6.83 -11.54
C GLY A 55 -6.97 -7.69 -10.87
N ALA A 56 -6.97 -9.01 -11.16
CA ALA A 56 -7.90 -9.96 -10.54
C ALA A 56 -7.72 -10.02 -9.02
N PHE A 57 -6.48 -10.07 -8.54
CA PHE A 57 -6.13 -10.13 -7.12
C PHE A 57 -6.63 -8.89 -6.37
N LEU A 58 -6.33 -7.69 -6.90
CA LEU A 58 -6.75 -6.42 -6.28
C LEU A 58 -8.27 -6.27 -6.26
N MET A 59 -8.97 -6.68 -7.31
CA MET A 59 -10.44 -6.65 -7.34
C MET A 59 -11.07 -7.63 -6.34
N LEU A 60 -10.49 -8.82 -6.19
CA LEU A 60 -10.97 -9.79 -5.21
C LEU A 60 -10.72 -9.32 -3.77
N LEU A 61 -9.56 -8.73 -3.48
CA LEU A 61 -9.29 -8.08 -2.19
C LEU A 61 -10.31 -6.98 -1.92
N ARG A 62 -10.54 -6.11 -2.90
CA ARG A 62 -11.50 -5.00 -2.76
C ARG A 62 -12.92 -5.47 -2.44
N VAL A 63 -13.36 -6.57 -3.04
CA VAL A 63 -14.72 -7.13 -2.83
C VAL A 63 -14.83 -7.88 -1.51
N LYS A 64 -13.78 -8.60 -1.14
CA LYS A 64 -13.72 -9.40 0.09
C LYS A 64 -13.45 -8.55 1.32
N GLU A 65 -12.77 -7.45 1.16
CA GLU A 65 -12.10 -6.66 2.19
C GLU A 65 -10.92 -7.40 2.83
N GLU A 66 -9.90 -6.69 3.23
CA GLU A 66 -8.66 -7.27 3.75
C GLU A 66 -8.83 -7.68 5.22
N SER A 67 -8.25 -8.82 5.58
CA SER A 67 -8.11 -9.24 6.98
C SER A 67 -6.88 -8.62 7.64
N VAL A 68 -6.81 -8.71 8.97
CA VAL A 68 -5.65 -8.23 9.75
C VAL A 68 -4.37 -8.94 9.33
N ASP A 69 -4.42 -10.26 9.13
CA ASP A 69 -3.26 -11.07 8.73
C ASP A 69 -2.79 -10.70 7.32
N GLU A 70 -3.73 -10.44 6.40
CA GLU A 70 -3.40 -9.97 5.05
C GLU A 70 -2.70 -8.62 5.08
N LEU A 71 -3.24 -7.65 5.83
CA LEU A 71 -2.60 -6.34 5.98
C LEU A 71 -1.22 -6.44 6.62
N ALA A 72 -1.07 -7.24 7.66
CA ALA A 72 0.21 -7.45 8.32
C ALA A 72 1.25 -8.07 7.37
N GLY A 73 0.86 -9.07 6.57
CA GLY A 73 1.72 -9.70 5.57
C GLY A 73 2.14 -8.71 4.47
N PHE A 74 1.22 -7.89 3.96
CA PHE A 74 1.51 -6.86 2.95
C PHE A 74 2.48 -5.79 3.48
N VAL A 75 2.25 -5.32 4.71
CA VAL A 75 3.13 -4.35 5.36
C VAL A 75 4.53 -4.92 5.54
N GLN A 76 4.66 -6.16 6.01
CA GLN A 76 5.97 -6.77 6.20
C GLN A 76 6.70 -6.96 4.88
N ALA A 77 6.03 -7.45 3.83
CA ALA A 77 6.63 -7.59 2.50
C ALA A 77 7.13 -6.23 1.94
N THR A 78 6.37 -5.15 2.21
CA THR A 78 6.81 -3.81 1.84
C THR A 78 8.04 -3.38 2.63
N ARG A 79 8.04 -3.56 3.96
CA ARG A 79 9.15 -3.19 4.82
C ARG A 79 10.46 -3.88 4.44
N ASP A 80 10.40 -5.16 4.07
CA ASP A 80 11.57 -5.93 3.68
C ASP A 80 12.20 -5.46 2.35
N GLN A 81 11.45 -4.69 1.55
CA GLN A 81 11.91 -4.09 0.30
C GLN A 81 12.43 -2.65 0.47
N LEU A 82 12.20 -2.04 1.61
CA LEU A 82 12.67 -0.69 1.87
C LEU A 82 14.18 -0.72 2.17
N ASN A 83 14.94 0.03 1.38
CA ASN A 83 16.41 0.09 1.49
C ASN A 83 16.91 1.26 2.35
N PHE A 84 16.05 1.85 3.18
CA PHE A 84 16.49 2.95 4.03
C PHE A 84 16.61 2.52 5.50
N LYS A 85 17.49 3.22 6.20
CA LYS A 85 17.61 3.09 7.65
C LYS A 85 16.28 3.44 8.31
N ALA A 86 15.93 2.68 9.34
CA ALA A 86 14.83 3.08 10.20
C ALA A 86 15.09 4.50 10.73
N LEU A 87 14.17 5.40 10.49
CA LEU A 87 14.25 6.76 11.02
C LEU A 87 14.10 6.75 12.54
N GLU A 88 14.97 7.46 13.23
CA GLU A 88 14.85 7.67 14.67
C GLU A 88 13.79 8.76 14.95
N VAL A 89 12.53 8.38 14.86
CA VAL A 89 11.39 9.26 15.12
C VAL A 89 10.52 8.74 16.24
N ASP A 90 9.86 9.67 16.95
CA ASP A 90 8.92 9.31 18.02
C ASP A 90 7.56 8.88 17.45
N LEU A 91 7.20 9.39 16.26
CA LEU A 91 5.92 9.10 15.61
C LEU A 91 6.06 9.01 14.08
N ASP A 92 5.72 7.85 13.55
CA ASP A 92 5.51 7.61 12.13
C ASP A 92 4.02 7.75 11.83
N TRP A 93 3.64 8.78 11.06
CA TRP A 93 2.24 9.11 10.80
C TRP A 93 1.90 8.99 9.32
N SER A 94 1.24 7.92 8.96
CA SER A 94 0.73 7.76 7.60
C SER A 94 -0.44 8.69 7.31
N SER A 95 -0.36 9.44 6.22
CA SER A 95 -1.39 10.36 5.75
C SER A 95 -1.81 10.01 4.32
N TYR A 96 -2.67 9.01 4.21
CA TYR A 96 -3.18 8.53 2.96
C TYR A 96 -4.50 9.24 2.57
N ALA A 97 -4.79 9.29 1.27
CA ALA A 97 -6.04 9.76 0.69
C ALA A 97 -6.48 11.17 1.13
N GLY A 98 -6.10 12.18 0.40
CA GLY A 98 -6.50 13.57 0.61
C GLY A 98 -7.97 13.76 1.00
N LYS A 99 -8.26 14.81 1.72
CA LYS A 99 -9.58 15.07 2.28
C LYS A 99 -10.51 15.74 1.26
N ARG A 100 -11.73 15.26 1.15
CA ARG A 100 -12.73 15.81 0.22
C ARG A 100 -13.68 16.83 0.86
N LYS A 101 -14.14 16.54 2.08
CA LYS A 101 -15.16 17.33 2.78
C LYS A 101 -14.61 18.18 3.92
N HIS A 102 -13.47 17.81 4.45
CA HIS A 102 -12.84 18.46 5.59
C HIS A 102 -11.36 18.68 5.30
N TYR A 103 -10.80 19.73 5.88
CA TYR A 103 -9.35 19.90 5.87
C TYR A 103 -8.66 18.85 6.77
N PRO A 104 -7.37 18.57 6.55
CA PRO A 104 -6.62 17.61 7.36
C PRO A 104 -6.24 18.22 8.73
N TRP A 105 -7.22 18.43 9.60
CA TRP A 105 -7.05 19.08 10.90
C TRP A 105 -6.04 18.38 11.82
N PHE A 106 -5.77 17.10 11.61
CA PHE A 106 -4.75 16.36 12.34
C PHE A 106 -3.34 16.95 12.19
N ILE A 107 -3.07 17.76 11.18
CA ILE A 107 -1.82 18.51 11.02
C ILE A 107 -1.58 19.42 12.23
N LEU A 108 -2.62 20.03 12.79
CA LEU A 108 -2.50 20.86 13.97
C LEU A 108 -2.00 20.07 15.18
N SER A 109 -2.45 18.82 15.34
CA SER A 109 -1.98 17.91 16.38
C SER A 109 -0.52 17.54 16.16
N ALA A 110 -0.14 17.18 14.91
CA ALA A 110 1.24 16.87 14.57
C ALA A 110 2.18 18.05 14.84
N LEU A 111 1.80 19.25 14.40
CA LEU A 111 2.59 20.47 14.62
C LEU A 111 2.69 20.85 16.11
N THR A 112 1.64 20.58 16.87
CA THR A 112 1.66 20.81 18.32
C THR A 112 2.63 19.87 19.03
N LEU A 113 2.62 18.59 18.67
CA LEU A 113 3.58 17.60 19.18
C LEU A 113 5.01 17.95 18.77
N ALA A 114 5.23 18.33 17.51
CA ALA A 114 6.55 18.75 17.04
C ALA A 114 7.08 19.96 17.81
N LYS A 115 6.22 20.93 18.16
CA LYS A 115 6.59 22.06 19.03
C LYS A 115 6.98 21.64 20.46
N GLN A 116 6.52 20.51 20.92
CA GLN A 116 6.88 19.92 22.21
C GLN A 116 8.17 19.09 22.15
N GLY A 117 8.82 19.01 20.99
CA GLY A 117 10.08 18.32 20.80
C GLY A 117 9.97 16.90 20.25
N TYR A 118 8.76 16.41 19.94
CA TYR A 118 8.60 15.11 19.32
C TYR A 118 9.04 15.14 17.85
N LYS A 119 9.85 14.17 17.47
CA LYS A 119 10.25 13.95 16.06
C LYS A 119 9.15 13.19 15.35
N ILE A 120 8.56 13.80 14.33
CA ILE A 120 7.43 13.23 13.60
C ILE A 120 7.78 13.15 12.13
N VAL A 121 7.70 11.96 11.54
CA VAL A 121 7.68 11.79 10.09
C VAL A 121 6.25 11.59 9.63
N MET A 122 5.86 12.34 8.61
CA MET A 122 4.56 12.16 7.94
C MET A 122 4.81 11.72 6.50
N HIS A 123 4.14 10.66 6.09
CA HIS A 123 4.27 10.14 4.73
C HIS A 123 2.92 9.79 4.13
N GLY A 124 2.84 9.71 2.80
CA GLY A 124 1.62 9.36 2.09
C GLY A 124 1.70 9.68 0.62
N ALA A 125 0.67 9.29 -0.11
CA ALA A 125 0.55 9.60 -1.53
C ALA A 125 -0.27 10.87 -1.74
N SER A 126 0.12 11.69 -2.71
CA SER A 126 -0.59 12.90 -3.10
C SER A 126 -1.02 12.85 -4.58
N GLY A 127 -2.00 13.67 -4.94
CA GLY A 127 -2.38 13.92 -6.35
C GLY A 127 -3.18 12.81 -7.06
N HIS A 128 -3.39 11.65 -6.47
CA HIS A 128 -4.04 10.51 -7.13
C HIS A 128 -5.57 10.63 -7.28
N THR A 129 -6.19 11.60 -6.63
CA THR A 129 -7.64 11.85 -6.76
C THR A 129 -7.91 13.35 -6.88
N MET A 130 -8.64 13.73 -7.90
CA MET A 130 -9.04 15.12 -8.12
C MET A 130 -9.95 15.65 -7.00
N ASN A 131 -9.89 16.97 -6.78
CA ASN A 131 -10.75 17.68 -5.82
C ASN A 131 -10.59 17.20 -4.36
N ARG A 132 -9.38 16.85 -3.98
CA ARG A 132 -9.01 16.54 -2.59
C ARG A 132 -7.89 17.44 -2.11
N VAL A 133 -7.90 17.76 -0.83
CA VAL A 133 -6.83 18.50 -0.16
C VAL A 133 -5.91 17.48 0.49
N TYR A 134 -4.66 17.47 0.09
CA TYR A 134 -3.63 16.59 0.61
C TYR A 134 -2.80 17.26 1.70
N THR A 135 -2.25 16.47 2.60
CA THR A 135 -1.41 16.93 3.72
C THR A 135 -0.22 17.74 3.22
N GLU A 136 0.46 17.27 2.19
CA GLU A 136 1.58 17.95 1.54
C GLU A 136 1.24 19.39 1.13
N GLN A 137 0.08 19.58 0.48
CA GLN A 137 -0.37 20.91 0.04
C GLN A 137 -0.57 21.87 1.21
N VAL A 138 -1.14 21.37 2.31
CA VAL A 138 -1.39 22.19 3.51
C VAL A 138 -0.08 22.52 4.20
N LEU A 139 0.83 21.58 4.35
CA LEU A 139 2.15 21.81 4.95
C LEU A 139 2.96 22.82 4.12
N THR A 140 2.97 22.66 2.79
CA THR A 140 3.61 23.64 1.88
C THR A 140 3.03 25.05 2.05
N TYR A 141 1.70 25.14 2.10
CA TYR A 141 1.02 26.43 2.32
C TYR A 141 1.38 27.07 3.67
N LEU A 142 1.58 26.25 4.69
CA LEU A 142 2.02 26.70 6.02
C LEU A 142 3.52 26.97 6.11
N GLY A 143 4.27 26.79 5.03
CA GLY A 143 5.71 27.07 4.97
C GLY A 143 6.60 25.97 5.55
N TYR A 144 6.07 24.75 5.73
CA TYR A 144 6.87 23.60 6.16
C TYR A 144 7.54 22.93 4.95
N PRO A 145 8.80 22.50 5.08
CA PRO A 145 9.50 21.79 4.02
C PRO A 145 8.86 20.44 3.75
N ILE A 146 8.86 20.05 2.47
CA ILE A 146 8.44 18.72 2.03
C ILE A 146 9.69 18.01 1.51
N CYS A 147 10.08 16.95 2.16
CA CYS A 147 11.22 16.12 1.73
C CYS A 147 10.92 15.46 0.39
N GLN A 148 11.86 15.55 -0.55
CA GLN A 148 11.74 15.01 -1.90
C GLN A 148 12.56 13.72 -2.09
N ASN A 149 13.42 13.41 -1.13
CA ASN A 149 14.31 12.25 -1.16
C ASN A 149 14.70 11.83 0.27
N ASP A 150 15.31 10.68 0.38
CA ASP A 150 15.66 10.06 1.66
C ASP A 150 16.69 10.88 2.47
N VAL A 151 17.57 11.61 1.78
CA VAL A 151 18.60 12.44 2.43
C VAL A 151 17.99 13.67 3.15
N GLU A 152 16.88 14.19 2.65
CA GLU A 152 16.18 15.31 3.27
C GLU A 152 15.36 14.91 4.49
N VAL A 153 15.13 13.60 4.68
CA VAL A 153 14.36 13.06 5.80
C VAL A 153 15.25 12.82 7.02
N GLU A 154 16.56 12.60 6.85
CA GLU A 154 17.56 12.46 7.92
C GLU A 154 17.90 13.80 8.58
#